data_805ecc972271ffe9ddbb4a8b774e9987
#
_entry.id   805ecc972271ffe9ddbb4a8b774e9987
#
_cell.length_a   1.000
_cell.length_b   1.000
_cell.length_c   1.000
_cell.angle_alpha   90.00
_cell.angle_beta   90.00
_cell.angle_gamma   90.00
#
_symmetry.space_group_name_H-M   'P 1'
#
loop_
_entity.id
_entity.type
_entity.pdbx_description
1 polymer ?
#
loop_
_entity_poly.entity_id
_entity_poly.type
_entity_poly.pdbx_seq_one_letter_code
_entity_poly.pdbx_strand_id
1 'polypeptide(L)'
;MALEVDYLPVATAVGANVDSQADFAGSGYQTNGFTAGVAEPSEANKIWRQSSMVAACIANFISQVLQISVLDDGNITALISNFLAAVEAVATGAAAPKVVQVAFSSNITFNCALGSSLIPSFEVTLTGNTTLTVTNALPGQLVIMNFIQDGTGGRTVGFPANVNDAGTPDPTAGASCSQLFRVGSNSNLYAIGPMMTV
;
A
#
# COMPACT_ATOMS: atom_id res chain seq x y z
N MET A 1 -15.64 -12.60 18.15
CA MET A 1 -15.13 -11.98 19.39
C MET A 1 -14.54 -10.63 18.97
N ALA A 2 -14.75 -9.55 19.72
CA ALA A 2 -14.11 -8.27 19.41
C ALA A 2 -12.59 -8.40 19.63
N LEU A 3 -11.79 -7.73 18.81
CA LEU A 3 -10.35 -7.66 19.01
C LEU A 3 -10.05 -6.76 20.20
N GLU A 4 -9.09 -7.17 21.02
CA GLU A 4 -8.64 -6.46 22.21
C GLU A 4 -7.22 -5.95 22.02
N VAL A 5 -6.97 -4.69 22.44
CA VAL A 5 -5.64 -4.08 22.42
C VAL A 5 -5.42 -3.43 23.77
N ASP A 6 -4.52 -4.02 24.58
CA ASP A 6 -4.26 -3.59 25.97
C ASP A 6 -3.35 -2.37 26.06
N TYR A 7 -2.63 -2.06 24.99
CA TYR A 7 -1.70 -0.93 24.95
C TYR A 7 -2.48 0.38 24.78
N LEU A 8 -2.82 1.02 25.88
CA LEU A 8 -3.61 2.26 25.90
C LEU A 8 -2.71 3.49 26.08
N PRO A 9 -2.95 4.58 25.33
CA PRO A 9 -2.20 5.81 25.48
C PRO A 9 -2.59 6.55 26.77
N VAL A 10 -1.61 7.12 27.46
CA VAL A 10 -1.76 7.85 28.72
C VAL A 10 -1.93 9.34 28.47
N ALA A 11 -2.72 10.02 29.32
CA ALA A 11 -2.90 11.48 29.35
C ALA A 11 -3.31 12.11 28.00
N THR A 12 -4.28 11.48 27.30
CA THR A 12 -4.75 11.91 25.98
C THR A 12 -5.98 12.81 26.00
N ALA A 13 -6.62 12.96 27.15
CA ALA A 13 -7.84 13.79 27.29
C ALA A 13 -7.55 15.27 26.98
N VAL A 14 -8.56 15.99 26.51
CA VAL A 14 -8.50 17.46 26.39
C VAL A 14 -8.32 18.07 27.79
N GLY A 15 -7.30 18.92 27.96
CA GLY A 15 -6.96 19.51 29.26
C GLY A 15 -6.17 18.60 30.21
N ALA A 16 -5.69 17.45 29.74
CA ALA A 16 -4.78 16.62 30.51
C ALA A 16 -3.56 17.46 30.97
N ASN A 17 -3.12 17.22 32.22
CA ASN A 17 -1.94 17.89 32.77
C ASN A 17 -0.65 17.38 32.11
N VAL A 18 -0.29 17.99 31.00
CA VAL A 18 0.87 17.63 30.17
C VAL A 18 1.51 18.89 29.63
N ASP A 19 2.82 18.98 29.76
CA ASP A 19 3.57 20.12 29.25
C ASP A 19 3.37 20.37 27.75
N SER A 20 3.42 21.64 27.38
CA SER A 20 3.56 22.01 25.97
C SER A 20 4.87 21.44 25.40
N GLN A 21 4.99 21.38 24.07
CA GLN A 21 6.26 20.93 23.47
C GLN A 21 7.40 21.90 23.75
N ALA A 22 7.10 23.21 23.84
CA ALA A 22 8.10 24.24 24.13
C ALA A 22 8.61 24.15 25.58
N ASP A 23 7.70 24.00 26.55
CA ASP A 23 8.06 23.88 27.96
C ASP A 23 8.89 22.61 28.20
N PHE A 24 8.45 21.49 27.65
CA PHE A 24 9.19 20.22 27.73
C PHE A 24 10.56 20.29 27.07
N ALA A 25 10.70 20.96 25.93
CA ALA A 25 12.00 21.15 25.29
C ALA A 25 12.94 22.04 26.11
N GLY A 26 12.41 22.97 26.88
CA GLY A 26 13.17 23.86 27.77
C GLY A 26 13.52 23.25 29.12
N SER A 27 12.89 22.16 29.54
CA SER A 27 13.03 21.58 30.89
C SER A 27 14.37 20.91 31.16
N GLY A 28 15.11 20.51 30.12
CA GLY A 28 16.38 19.78 30.25
C GLY A 28 16.25 18.28 30.58
N TYR A 29 15.03 17.74 30.71
CA TYR A 29 14.82 16.30 31.00
C TYR A 29 15.33 15.39 29.89
N GLN A 30 15.34 15.86 28.64
CA GLN A 30 15.86 15.08 27.51
C GLN A 30 17.37 14.81 27.63
N THR A 31 18.11 15.71 28.32
CA THR A 31 19.57 15.62 28.47
C THR A 31 19.98 15.07 29.83
N ASN A 32 19.31 15.51 30.89
CA ASN A 32 19.71 15.24 32.27
C ASN A 32 18.90 14.15 32.96
N GLY A 33 17.71 13.80 32.41
CA GLY A 33 16.74 12.93 33.05
C GLY A 33 16.16 13.59 34.31
N PHE A 34 15.48 12.79 35.13
CA PHE A 34 15.00 13.23 36.45
C PHE A 34 16.17 13.31 37.44
N THR A 35 16.33 14.48 38.06
CA THR A 35 17.30 14.68 39.11
C THR A 35 16.64 14.49 40.47
N ALA A 36 17.45 14.45 41.55
CA ALA A 36 16.92 14.33 42.93
C ALA A 36 15.98 15.52 43.22
N GLY A 37 14.77 15.22 43.69
CA GLY A 37 13.74 16.23 43.96
C GLY A 37 12.33 15.70 43.72
N VAL A 38 11.37 16.63 43.63
CA VAL A 38 9.97 16.31 43.29
C VAL A 38 9.83 16.38 41.76
N ALA A 39 9.39 15.26 41.15
CA ALA A 39 9.10 15.25 39.73
C ALA A 39 7.83 16.08 39.45
N GLU A 40 7.88 16.91 38.45
CA GLU A 40 6.71 17.65 37.99
C GLU A 40 5.74 16.70 37.22
N PRO A 41 4.48 16.58 37.68
CA PRO A 41 3.54 15.64 37.06
C PRO A 41 3.28 15.90 35.57
N SER A 42 3.28 17.13 35.15
CA SER A 42 3.05 17.50 33.74
C SER A 42 4.15 16.99 32.79
N GLU A 43 5.39 17.06 33.28
CA GLU A 43 6.59 16.56 32.56
C GLU A 43 6.60 15.03 32.51
N ALA A 44 6.31 14.37 33.64
CA ALA A 44 6.19 12.91 33.70
C ALA A 44 5.06 12.42 32.77
N ASN A 45 3.92 13.07 32.79
CA ASN A 45 2.80 12.78 31.89
C ASN A 45 3.18 12.99 30.41
N LYS A 46 4.03 13.98 30.10
CA LYS A 46 4.54 14.21 28.75
C LYS A 46 5.35 13.01 28.25
N ILE A 47 6.25 12.49 29.06
CA ILE A 47 7.10 11.33 28.73
C ILE A 47 6.23 10.09 28.54
N TRP A 48 5.31 9.83 29.49
CA TRP A 48 4.41 8.67 29.42
C TRP A 48 3.48 8.74 28.22
N ARG A 49 2.93 9.93 27.91
CA ARG A 49 2.11 10.11 26.73
C ARG A 49 2.87 9.79 25.45
N GLN A 50 4.09 10.32 25.29
CA GLN A 50 4.89 10.08 24.09
C GLN A 50 5.20 8.58 23.92
N SER A 51 5.66 7.90 24.96
CA SER A 51 6.00 6.48 24.91
C SER A 51 4.77 5.58 24.74
N SER A 52 3.68 5.86 25.47
CA SER A 52 2.46 5.06 25.38
C SER A 52 1.72 5.25 24.05
N MET A 53 1.78 6.45 23.45
CA MET A 53 1.24 6.68 22.11
C MET A 53 1.96 5.85 21.05
N VAL A 54 3.28 5.70 21.13
CA VAL A 54 4.05 4.85 20.21
C VAL A 54 3.71 3.38 20.43
N ALA A 55 3.65 2.92 21.69
CA ALA A 55 3.26 1.56 22.00
C ALA A 55 1.84 1.22 21.49
N ALA A 56 0.87 2.10 21.78
CA ALA A 56 -0.49 1.95 21.30
C ALA A 56 -0.60 1.95 19.76
N CYS A 57 0.19 2.80 19.09
CA CYS A 57 0.23 2.85 17.62
C CYS A 57 0.70 1.51 17.04
N ILE A 58 1.78 0.94 17.57
CA ILE A 58 2.33 -0.35 17.12
C ILE A 58 1.33 -1.47 17.39
N ALA A 59 0.76 -1.54 18.59
CA ALA A 59 -0.20 -2.57 18.95
C ALA A 59 -1.48 -2.52 18.08
N ASN A 60 -2.02 -1.32 17.83
CA ASN A 60 -3.14 -1.15 16.94
C ASN A 60 -2.81 -1.51 15.49
N PHE A 61 -1.62 -1.17 15.00
CA PHE A 61 -1.15 -1.58 13.67
C PHE A 61 -1.16 -3.10 13.52
N ILE A 62 -0.58 -3.82 14.48
CA ILE A 62 -0.56 -5.29 14.50
C ILE A 62 -2.00 -5.84 14.49
N SER A 63 -2.84 -5.34 15.41
CA SER A 63 -4.22 -5.81 15.56
C SER A 63 -5.04 -5.60 14.28
N GLN A 64 -4.93 -4.43 13.65
CA GLN A 64 -5.67 -4.11 12.43
C GLN A 64 -5.21 -4.91 11.22
N VAL A 65 -3.90 -5.13 11.08
CA VAL A 65 -3.34 -5.84 9.92
C VAL A 65 -3.59 -7.35 10.03
N LEU A 66 -3.30 -7.93 11.20
CA LEU A 66 -3.38 -9.39 11.40
C LEU A 66 -4.76 -9.86 11.90
N GLN A 67 -5.64 -8.95 12.28
CA GLN A 67 -6.96 -9.27 12.86
C GLN A 67 -6.86 -10.16 14.11
N ILE A 68 -5.91 -9.83 15.01
CA ILE A 68 -5.67 -10.51 16.28
C ILE A 68 -5.73 -9.52 17.45
N SER A 69 -5.98 -10.04 18.65
CA SER A 69 -5.80 -9.28 19.89
C SER A 69 -4.32 -9.10 20.21
N VAL A 70 -3.96 -7.95 20.78
CA VAL A 70 -2.57 -7.66 21.24
C VAL A 70 -2.62 -7.34 22.73
N LEU A 71 -2.23 -8.32 23.53
CA LEU A 71 -2.33 -8.27 24.98
C LEU A 71 -1.02 -7.80 25.63
N ASP A 72 -1.13 -7.13 26.75
CA ASP A 72 0.01 -6.76 27.62
C ASP A 72 0.29 -7.89 28.62
N ASP A 73 0.76 -9.03 28.11
CA ASP A 73 1.10 -10.23 28.87
C ASP A 73 2.61 -10.37 29.18
N GLY A 74 3.40 -9.35 28.83
CA GLY A 74 4.85 -9.34 28.99
C GLY A 74 5.61 -10.19 27.97
N ASN A 75 4.94 -10.80 26.98
CA ASN A 75 5.56 -11.65 25.97
C ASN A 75 6.13 -10.83 24.80
N ILE A 76 7.29 -10.23 25.01
CA ILE A 76 7.97 -9.42 23.99
C ILE A 76 8.28 -10.23 22.71
N THR A 77 8.53 -11.54 22.83
CA THR A 77 8.83 -12.39 21.67
C THR A 77 7.61 -12.52 20.76
N ALA A 78 6.42 -12.72 21.33
CA ALA A 78 5.18 -12.75 20.58
C ALA A 78 4.89 -11.40 19.92
N LEU A 79 5.11 -10.29 20.66
CA LEU A 79 4.89 -8.95 20.12
C LEU A 79 5.80 -8.66 18.92
N ILE A 80 7.08 -9.01 18.99
CA ILE A 80 8.04 -8.87 17.88
C ILE A 80 7.60 -9.72 16.68
N SER A 81 7.25 -10.99 16.90
CA SER A 81 6.81 -11.88 15.82
C SER A 81 5.56 -11.37 15.12
N ASN A 82 4.59 -10.88 15.87
CA ASN A 82 3.37 -10.31 15.35
C ASN A 82 3.62 -8.99 14.57
N PHE A 83 4.53 -8.16 15.08
CA PHE A 83 4.92 -6.93 14.37
C PHE A 83 5.58 -7.25 13.03
N LEU A 84 6.52 -8.18 12.99
CA LEU A 84 7.17 -8.62 11.75
C LEU A 84 6.15 -9.21 10.75
N ALA A 85 5.23 -10.05 11.22
CA ALA A 85 4.17 -10.61 10.41
C ALA A 85 3.23 -9.53 9.85
N ALA A 86 2.90 -8.50 10.64
CA ALA A 86 2.09 -7.39 10.18
C ALA A 86 2.80 -6.56 9.10
N VAL A 87 4.10 -6.28 9.29
CA VAL A 87 4.91 -5.58 8.28
C VAL A 87 5.00 -6.40 6.98
N GLU A 88 5.22 -7.70 7.08
CA GLU A 88 5.25 -8.61 5.94
C GLU A 88 3.91 -8.67 5.21
N ALA A 89 2.80 -8.75 5.92
CA ALA A 89 1.46 -8.76 5.33
C ALA A 89 1.17 -7.47 4.54
N VAL A 90 1.57 -6.31 5.06
CA VAL A 90 1.44 -5.04 4.34
C VAL A 90 2.38 -4.99 3.13
N ALA A 91 3.64 -5.42 3.29
CA ALA A 91 4.63 -5.41 2.23
C ALA A 91 4.23 -6.36 1.07
N THR A 92 3.77 -7.57 1.39
CA THR A 92 3.29 -8.53 0.38
C THR A 92 1.98 -8.09 -0.24
N GLY A 93 1.06 -7.53 0.52
CA GLY A 93 -0.19 -6.96 0.03
C GLY A 93 0.03 -5.75 -0.90
N ALA A 94 1.03 -4.92 -0.61
CA ALA A 94 1.42 -3.80 -1.47
C ALA A 94 2.19 -4.26 -2.73
N ALA A 95 2.93 -5.37 -2.63
CA ALA A 95 3.68 -5.95 -3.74
C ALA A 95 2.84 -6.89 -4.61
N ALA A 96 1.73 -7.42 -4.09
CA ALA A 96 0.83 -8.27 -4.87
C ALA A 96 0.23 -7.47 -6.05
N PRO A 97 0.20 -8.03 -7.27
CA PRO A 97 -0.44 -7.39 -8.40
C PRO A 97 -1.91 -7.13 -8.10
N LYS A 98 -2.29 -5.86 -8.01
CA LYS A 98 -3.69 -5.48 -7.85
C LYS A 98 -4.33 -5.42 -9.23
N VAL A 99 -5.26 -6.32 -9.51
CA VAL A 99 -6.02 -6.28 -10.75
C VAL A 99 -7.02 -5.13 -10.69
N VAL A 100 -6.87 -4.16 -11.59
CA VAL A 100 -7.80 -3.06 -11.80
C VAL A 100 -8.70 -3.41 -12.96
N GLN A 101 -9.98 -3.65 -12.67
CA GLN A 101 -11.00 -3.85 -13.70
C GLN A 101 -11.28 -2.50 -14.38
N VAL A 102 -11.06 -2.42 -15.69
CA VAL A 102 -11.29 -1.22 -16.48
C VAL A 102 -12.54 -1.40 -17.32
N ALA A 103 -13.49 -0.51 -17.16
CA ALA A 103 -14.68 -0.52 -17.99
C ALA A 103 -14.31 -0.25 -19.46
N PHE A 104 -14.92 -1.00 -20.39
CA PHE A 104 -14.71 -0.79 -21.82
C PHE A 104 -15.18 0.59 -22.27
N SER A 105 -14.38 1.22 -23.11
CA SER A 105 -14.74 2.37 -23.94
C SER A 105 -13.92 2.35 -25.23
N SER A 106 -14.26 3.16 -26.23
CA SER A 106 -13.46 3.30 -27.45
C SER A 106 -12.06 3.90 -27.19
N ASN A 107 -11.86 4.54 -26.03
CA ASN A 107 -10.58 5.04 -25.55
C ASN A 107 -10.45 4.66 -24.06
N ILE A 108 -9.67 3.65 -23.75
CA ILE A 108 -9.45 3.20 -22.37
C ILE A 108 -8.16 3.82 -21.80
N THR A 109 -8.15 4.07 -20.49
CA THR A 109 -6.96 4.59 -19.80
C THR A 109 -6.51 3.62 -18.72
N PHE A 110 -5.26 3.17 -18.80
CA PHE A 110 -4.57 2.45 -17.75
C PHE A 110 -3.73 3.44 -16.94
N ASN A 111 -4.22 3.80 -15.77
CA ASN A 111 -3.54 4.72 -14.88
C ASN A 111 -2.68 3.93 -13.87
N CYS A 112 -1.37 3.89 -14.08
CA CYS A 112 -0.43 3.12 -13.27
C CYS A 112 -0.27 3.64 -11.83
N ALA A 113 -0.84 4.80 -11.49
CA ALA A 113 -0.94 5.28 -10.10
C ALA A 113 -2.13 4.66 -9.35
N LEU A 114 -3.05 3.96 -10.01
CA LEU A 114 -4.18 3.31 -9.36
C LEU A 114 -3.70 2.05 -8.62
N GLY A 115 -3.59 2.20 -7.34
CA GLY A 115 -3.06 1.22 -6.41
C GLY A 115 -1.57 1.42 -6.15
N SER A 116 -1.17 1.28 -4.90
CA SER A 116 0.23 1.38 -4.44
C SER A 116 1.09 0.17 -4.83
N SER A 117 0.68 -0.61 -5.83
CA SER A 117 1.39 -1.79 -6.28
C SER A 117 2.57 -1.41 -7.19
N LEU A 118 3.72 -2.05 -6.95
CA LEU A 118 4.87 -1.99 -7.87
C LEU A 118 4.58 -2.69 -9.20
N ILE A 119 3.52 -3.51 -9.26
CA ILE A 119 3.12 -4.28 -10.43
C ILE A 119 1.61 -4.09 -10.64
N PRO A 120 1.16 -2.90 -11.14
CA PRO A 120 -0.24 -2.71 -11.48
C PRO A 120 -0.63 -3.67 -12.60
N SER A 121 -1.75 -4.37 -12.39
CA SER A 121 -2.36 -5.27 -13.36
C SER A 121 -3.71 -4.69 -13.78
N PHE A 122 -3.91 -4.52 -15.07
CA PHE A 122 -5.16 -4.02 -15.64
C PHE A 122 -5.86 -5.13 -16.39
N GLU A 123 -7.19 -5.17 -16.30
CA GLU A 123 -8.01 -6.12 -17.05
C GLU A 123 -9.19 -5.40 -17.66
N VAL A 124 -9.44 -5.67 -18.93
CA VAL A 124 -10.57 -5.11 -19.69
C VAL A 124 -11.20 -6.17 -20.59
N THR A 125 -12.52 -6.29 -20.55
CA THR A 125 -13.27 -7.07 -21.54
C THR A 125 -13.56 -6.19 -22.75
N LEU A 126 -13.05 -6.58 -23.90
CA LEU A 126 -13.19 -5.87 -25.17
C LEU A 126 -14.55 -6.18 -25.79
N THR A 127 -15.45 -5.22 -25.79
CA THR A 127 -16.75 -5.31 -26.47
C THR A 127 -16.77 -4.56 -27.82
N GLY A 128 -15.63 -4.01 -28.20
CA GLY A 128 -15.38 -3.29 -29.46
C GLY A 128 -13.90 -3.02 -29.66
N ASN A 129 -13.53 -2.38 -30.76
CA ASN A 129 -12.18 -1.89 -30.96
C ASN A 129 -11.91 -0.69 -30.04
N THR A 130 -10.69 -0.59 -29.52
CA THR A 130 -10.32 0.48 -28.59
C THR A 130 -8.92 1.01 -28.87
N THR A 131 -8.66 2.24 -28.43
CA THR A 131 -7.31 2.78 -28.29
C THR A 131 -6.95 2.87 -26.81
N LEU A 132 -5.70 2.56 -26.48
CA LEU A 132 -5.20 2.60 -25.11
C LEU A 132 -4.47 3.92 -24.84
N THR A 133 -4.64 4.46 -23.66
CA THR A 133 -3.76 5.49 -23.07
C THR A 133 -3.15 4.94 -21.80
N VAL A 134 -1.84 5.11 -21.60
CA VAL A 134 -1.17 4.73 -20.37
C VAL A 134 -0.64 5.99 -19.70
N THR A 135 -0.98 6.17 -18.41
CA THR A 135 -0.61 7.36 -17.63
C THR A 135 0.06 6.97 -16.32
N ASN A 136 0.86 7.90 -15.78
CA ASN A 136 1.50 7.77 -14.47
C ASN A 136 2.36 6.50 -14.29
N ALA A 137 2.95 5.99 -15.38
CA ALA A 137 3.91 4.91 -15.32
C ALA A 137 5.25 5.43 -14.75
N LEU A 138 5.79 4.75 -13.74
CA LEU A 138 7.02 5.13 -13.06
C LEU A 138 8.21 4.29 -13.54
N PRO A 139 9.38 4.89 -13.77
CA PRO A 139 10.58 4.15 -14.16
C PRO A 139 10.88 2.98 -13.22
N GLY A 140 11.15 1.81 -13.79
CA GLY A 140 11.42 0.56 -13.06
C GLY A 140 10.17 -0.24 -12.66
N GLN A 141 8.97 0.30 -12.82
CA GLN A 141 7.71 -0.40 -12.57
C GLN A 141 7.50 -1.52 -13.60
N LEU A 142 6.86 -2.61 -13.17
CA LEU A 142 6.30 -3.63 -14.05
C LEU A 142 4.81 -3.40 -14.21
N VAL A 143 4.27 -3.59 -15.41
CA VAL A 143 2.85 -3.40 -15.71
C VAL A 143 2.32 -4.62 -16.43
N ILE A 144 1.21 -5.18 -15.97
CA ILE A 144 0.51 -6.30 -16.62
C ILE A 144 -0.74 -5.75 -17.27
N MET A 145 -0.95 -6.09 -18.53
CA MET A 145 -2.13 -5.74 -19.30
C MET A 145 -2.85 -7.01 -19.75
N ASN A 146 -4.10 -7.17 -19.30
CA ASN A 146 -4.96 -8.29 -19.65
C ASN A 146 -6.12 -7.80 -20.53
N PHE A 147 -6.33 -8.47 -21.65
CA PHE A 147 -7.40 -8.19 -22.59
C PHE A 147 -8.24 -9.44 -22.77
N ILE A 148 -9.54 -9.35 -22.56
CA ILE A 148 -10.48 -10.47 -22.73
C ILE A 148 -11.38 -10.14 -23.91
N GLN A 149 -11.44 -11.00 -24.91
CA GLN A 149 -12.39 -10.87 -26.03
C GLN A 149 -13.82 -11.17 -25.54
N ASP A 150 -14.78 -10.44 -26.07
CA ASP A 150 -16.19 -10.78 -25.85
C ASP A 150 -16.60 -12.07 -26.60
N GLY A 151 -17.87 -12.47 -26.49
CA GLY A 151 -18.40 -13.65 -27.19
C GLY A 151 -18.42 -13.53 -28.72
N THR A 152 -18.10 -12.37 -29.28
CA THR A 152 -17.98 -12.16 -30.72
C THR A 152 -16.53 -12.31 -31.20
N GLY A 153 -15.57 -11.86 -30.39
CA GLY A 153 -14.14 -11.83 -30.76
C GLY A 153 -13.79 -10.78 -31.81
N GLY A 154 -12.56 -10.83 -32.31
CA GLY A 154 -12.07 -9.95 -33.38
C GLY A 154 -11.81 -8.51 -32.95
N ARG A 155 -11.84 -8.21 -31.66
CA ARG A 155 -11.62 -6.86 -31.12
C ARG A 155 -10.13 -6.52 -31.11
N THR A 156 -9.80 -5.29 -31.50
CA THR A 156 -8.42 -4.81 -31.60
C THR A 156 -8.13 -3.73 -30.55
N VAL A 157 -6.85 -3.65 -30.16
CA VAL A 157 -6.33 -2.62 -29.27
C VAL A 157 -5.26 -1.82 -30.01
N GLY A 158 -5.47 -0.51 -30.12
CA GLY A 158 -4.44 0.42 -30.60
C GLY A 158 -3.59 0.89 -29.44
N PHE A 159 -2.31 0.55 -29.46
CA PHE A 159 -1.37 0.97 -28.43
C PHE A 159 -0.80 2.37 -28.70
N PRO A 160 -0.60 3.21 -27.67
CA PRO A 160 0.00 4.54 -27.84
C PRO A 160 1.51 4.44 -28.10
N ALA A 161 2.11 5.52 -28.60
CA ALA A 161 3.54 5.57 -28.95
C ALA A 161 4.51 5.33 -27.77
N ASN A 162 4.05 5.49 -26.54
CA ASN A 162 4.84 5.19 -25.33
C ASN A 162 4.74 3.72 -24.88
N VAL A 163 4.06 2.85 -25.64
CA VAL A 163 4.02 1.39 -25.41
C VAL A 163 4.70 0.71 -26.60
N ASN A 164 5.86 0.14 -26.35
CA ASN A 164 6.72 -0.42 -27.38
C ASN A 164 6.62 -1.95 -27.38
N ASP A 165 6.69 -2.53 -28.59
CA ASP A 165 6.72 -3.98 -28.82
C ASP A 165 5.50 -4.73 -28.26
N ALA A 166 4.36 -4.04 -28.13
CA ALA A 166 3.11 -4.67 -27.73
C ALA A 166 2.66 -5.71 -28.77
N GLY A 167 2.27 -6.89 -28.29
CA GLY A 167 1.65 -7.93 -29.11
C GLY A 167 0.20 -7.57 -29.49
N THR A 168 -0.38 -8.36 -30.36
CA THR A 168 -1.80 -8.25 -30.75
C THR A 168 -2.61 -9.26 -29.92
N PRO A 169 -3.73 -8.84 -29.28
CA PRO A 169 -4.62 -9.78 -28.61
C PRO A 169 -5.15 -10.86 -29.58
N ASP A 170 -5.23 -12.09 -29.07
CA ASP A 170 -5.85 -13.21 -29.82
C ASP A 170 -7.28 -12.81 -30.20
N PRO A 171 -7.67 -12.88 -31.48
CA PRO A 171 -9.00 -12.48 -31.93
C PRO A 171 -10.11 -13.50 -31.61
N THR A 172 -9.77 -14.67 -31.08
CA THR A 172 -10.76 -15.71 -30.80
C THR A 172 -11.78 -15.23 -29.78
N ALA A 173 -13.05 -15.50 -30.02
CA ALA A 173 -14.14 -15.18 -29.09
C ALA A 173 -13.87 -15.77 -27.68
N GLY A 174 -13.97 -14.95 -26.65
CA GLY A 174 -13.71 -15.33 -25.27
C GLY A 174 -12.23 -15.54 -24.92
N ALA A 175 -11.28 -15.34 -25.84
CA ALA A 175 -9.85 -15.46 -25.54
C ALA A 175 -9.42 -14.43 -24.51
N SER A 176 -8.61 -14.85 -23.55
CA SER A 176 -7.93 -13.96 -22.59
C SER A 176 -6.45 -13.88 -22.95
N CYS A 177 -5.93 -12.67 -23.04
CA CYS A 177 -4.54 -12.41 -23.39
C CYS A 177 -3.87 -11.54 -22.34
N SER A 178 -2.61 -11.84 -22.03
CA SER A 178 -1.81 -11.12 -21.03
C SER A 178 -0.45 -10.76 -21.60
N GLN A 179 0.02 -9.55 -21.31
CA GLN A 179 1.38 -9.13 -21.61
C GLN A 179 1.98 -8.34 -20.47
N LEU A 180 3.25 -8.64 -20.17
CA LEU A 180 4.05 -7.96 -19.16
C LEU A 180 4.92 -6.89 -19.83
N PHE A 181 4.98 -5.71 -19.21
CA PHE A 181 5.82 -4.59 -19.63
C PHE A 181 6.73 -4.13 -18.51
N ARG A 182 7.89 -3.63 -18.86
CA ARG A 182 8.79 -2.87 -17.98
C ARG A 182 8.75 -1.40 -18.37
N VAL A 183 8.67 -0.53 -17.39
CA VAL A 183 8.77 0.93 -17.60
C VAL A 183 10.23 1.35 -17.61
N GLY A 184 10.65 1.95 -18.71
CA GLY A 184 12.02 2.49 -18.87
C GLY A 184 12.22 3.82 -18.14
N SER A 185 13.46 4.32 -18.14
CA SER A 185 13.80 5.61 -17.53
C SER A 185 13.10 6.83 -18.18
N ASN A 186 12.63 6.67 -19.39
CA ASN A 186 11.85 7.67 -20.15
C ASN A 186 10.34 7.55 -19.94
N SER A 187 9.89 6.74 -18.96
CA SER A 187 8.49 6.40 -18.69
C SER A 187 7.75 5.68 -19.84
N ASN A 188 8.46 5.20 -20.85
CA ASN A 188 7.90 4.33 -21.87
C ASN A 188 7.83 2.88 -21.37
N LEU A 189 6.81 2.16 -21.84
CA LEU A 189 6.62 0.75 -21.57
C LEU A 189 7.29 -0.07 -22.68
N TYR A 190 8.01 -1.09 -22.31
CA TYR A 190 8.68 -2.05 -23.20
C TYR A 190 8.19 -3.45 -22.85
N ALA A 191 7.66 -4.16 -23.85
CA ALA A 191 7.15 -5.51 -23.63
C ALA A 191 8.29 -6.46 -23.20
N ILE A 192 7.97 -7.32 -22.23
CA ILE A 192 8.83 -8.43 -21.79
C ILE A 192 8.23 -9.73 -22.35
N GLY A 193 8.70 -10.12 -23.53
CA GLY A 193 8.19 -11.28 -24.23
C GLY A 193 6.87 -11.02 -24.99
N PRO A 194 6.36 -12.04 -25.71
CA PRO A 194 5.14 -11.94 -26.50
C PRO A 194 3.90 -11.83 -25.61
N MET A 195 2.82 -11.33 -26.20
CA MET A 195 1.48 -11.46 -25.60
C MET A 195 1.09 -12.94 -25.57
N MET A 196 0.65 -13.42 -24.42
CA MET A 196 0.27 -14.82 -24.21
C MET A 196 -1.24 -14.93 -24.12
N THR A 197 -1.81 -15.95 -24.78
CA THR A 197 -3.20 -16.38 -24.55
C THR A 197 -3.22 -17.26 -23.29
N VAL A 198 -4.14 -17.01 -22.36
CA VAL A 198 -4.24 -17.65 -21.05
C VAL A 198 -5.50 -18.52 -21.00
#